data_c81f528454c331b842888f34a59f1c36
#
_entry.id   c81f528454c331b842888f34a59f1c36
#
_cell.length_a   1.000
_cell.length_b   1.000
_cell.length_c   1.000
_cell.angle_alpha   90.00
_cell.angle_beta   90.00
_cell.angle_gamma   90.00
#
_symmetry.space_group_name_H-M   'P 1'
#
loop_
_entity.id
_entity.type
_entity.pdbx_description
1 polymer ?
#
loop_
_entity_poly.entity_id
_entity_poly.type
_entity_poly.pdbx_seq_one_letter_code
_entity_poly.pdbx_strand_id
1 'polypeptide(L)'
;MKSAVFLYNTQSGKCKIERCTEAVCTVFRAYGYDIKPQLIDFGTNPFDGNEQIDLMVVAGGDGTVNYVVNSMKNKGLDIPPAVI
;
A
#
# COMPACT_ATOMS: atom_id res chain seq x y z
N MET A 1 14.03 -11.62 3.39
CA MET A 1 13.55 -10.44 2.68
C MET A 1 12.22 -10.04 3.28
N LYS A 2 12.03 -8.78 3.57
CA LYS A 2 10.77 -8.29 4.13
C LYS A 2 9.74 -8.08 3.02
N SER A 3 8.49 -8.37 3.31
CA SER A 3 7.40 -8.23 2.34
C SER A 3 6.67 -6.90 2.54
N ALA A 4 6.35 -6.24 1.44
CA ALA A 4 5.59 -5.00 1.45
C ALA A 4 4.58 -4.98 0.30
N VAL A 5 3.54 -4.18 0.48
CA VAL A 5 2.58 -3.89 -0.59
C VAL A 5 2.52 -2.39 -0.77
N PHE A 6 2.56 -1.96 -2.03
CA PHE A 6 2.36 -0.56 -2.38
C PHE A 6 0.92 -0.39 -2.88
N LEU A 7 0.09 0.17 -2.03
CA LEU A 7 -1.32 0.38 -2.33
C LEU A 7 -1.52 1.78 -2.90
N TYR A 8 -2.10 1.86 -4.08
CA TYR A 8 -2.31 3.11 -4.77
C TYR A 8 -3.73 3.23 -5.30
N ASN A 9 -4.15 4.47 -5.53
CA ASN A 9 -5.50 4.78 -6.01
C ASN A 9 -5.40 5.54 -7.34
N THR A 10 -6.05 5.03 -8.37
CA THR A 10 -6.06 5.68 -9.69
C THR A 10 -6.80 7.01 -9.70
N GLN A 11 -7.69 7.22 -8.76
CA GLN A 11 -8.48 8.45 -8.71
C GLN A 11 -7.73 9.65 -8.15
N SER A 12 -6.57 9.45 -7.57
CA SER A 12 -5.70 10.54 -7.14
C SER A 12 -4.96 11.20 -8.31
N GLY A 13 -5.27 10.93 -9.40
CA GLY A 13 -5.25 11.16 -10.83
C GLY A 13 -4.38 12.22 -11.41
N LYS A 14 -3.56 12.93 -10.72
CA LYS A 14 -2.70 13.93 -11.34
C LYS A 14 -1.35 13.38 -11.73
N CYS A 15 -1.01 12.27 -11.22
CA CYS A 15 0.26 11.64 -11.50
C CYS A 15 0.09 10.54 -12.48
N LYS A 16 1.05 10.42 -13.30
CA LYS A 16 1.31 9.18 -13.98
C LYS A 16 1.68 8.18 -12.91
N ILE A 17 0.66 7.65 -12.28
CA ILE A 17 0.76 6.74 -11.13
C ILE A 17 1.68 5.57 -11.44
N GLU A 18 1.71 5.11 -12.69
CA GLU A 18 2.61 4.05 -13.11
C GLU A 18 4.08 4.40 -12.88
N ARG A 19 4.48 5.63 -13.18
CA ARG A 19 5.85 6.08 -12.95
C ARG A 19 6.17 6.20 -11.47
N CYS A 20 5.22 6.74 -10.70
CA CYS A 20 5.39 6.83 -9.26
C CYS A 20 5.49 5.46 -8.63
N THR A 21 4.69 4.51 -9.08
CA THR A 21 4.72 3.13 -8.61
C THR A 21 6.08 2.49 -8.84
N GLU A 22 6.63 2.62 -10.05
CA GLU A 22 7.95 2.07 -10.35
C GLU A 22 9.04 2.70 -9.48
N ALA A 23 9.02 4.02 -9.34
CA ALA A 23 10.02 4.73 -8.54
C ALA A 23 9.98 4.29 -7.08
N VAL A 24 8.78 4.21 -6.50
CA VAL A 24 8.60 3.79 -5.11
C VAL A 24 9.05 2.35 -4.93
N CYS A 25 8.63 1.45 -5.81
CA CYS A 25 9.01 0.05 -5.70
C CYS A 25 10.53 -0.13 -5.83
N THR A 26 11.17 0.63 -6.72
CA THR A 26 12.63 0.57 -6.88
C THR A 26 13.34 0.97 -5.59
N VAL A 27 12.89 2.05 -4.95
CA VAL A 27 13.49 2.51 -3.69
C VAL A 27 13.33 1.45 -2.60
N PHE A 28 12.13 0.91 -2.42
CA PHE A 28 11.90 -0.09 -1.39
C PHE A 28 12.67 -1.39 -1.64
N ARG A 29 12.80 -1.81 -2.89
CA ARG A 29 13.61 -2.97 -3.23
C ARG A 29 15.07 -2.77 -2.89
N ALA A 30 15.58 -1.54 -3.07
CA ALA A 30 16.95 -1.20 -2.69
C ALA A 30 17.18 -1.33 -1.19
N TYR A 31 16.13 -1.19 -0.38
CA TYR A 31 16.21 -1.36 1.07
C TYR A 31 15.87 -2.78 1.54
N GLY A 32 15.75 -3.72 0.62
CA GLY A 32 15.55 -5.13 0.98
C GLY A 32 14.10 -5.57 1.10
N TYR A 33 13.16 -4.80 0.58
CA TYR A 33 11.75 -5.18 0.58
C TYR A 33 11.37 -5.86 -0.72
N ASP A 34 10.60 -6.94 -0.60
CA ASP A 34 9.90 -7.52 -1.74
C ASP A 34 8.54 -6.83 -1.82
N ILE A 35 8.47 -5.75 -2.59
CA ILE A 35 7.30 -4.90 -2.66
C ILE A 35 6.51 -5.18 -3.95
N LYS A 36 5.19 -5.27 -3.80
CA LYS A 36 4.27 -5.48 -4.92
C LYS A 36 3.28 -4.32 -5.00
N PRO A 37 3.08 -3.74 -6.18
CA PRO A 37 2.05 -2.73 -6.36
C PRO A 37 0.66 -3.38 -6.37
N GLN A 38 -0.30 -2.73 -5.75
CA GLN A 38 -1.68 -3.18 -5.71
C GLN A 38 -2.61 -1.98 -5.84
N LEU A 39 -3.54 -2.05 -6.79
CA LEU A 39 -4.56 -1.03 -6.94
C LEU A 39 -5.57 -1.15 -5.80
N ILE A 40 -5.92 -0.02 -5.19
CA ILE A 40 -6.93 -0.03 -4.14
C ILE A 40 -8.32 -0.28 -4.73
N ASP A 41 -9.05 -1.15 -4.05
CA ASP A 41 -10.47 -1.40 -4.33
C ASP A 41 -11.23 -1.19 -3.03
N PHE A 42 -12.04 -0.14 -2.98
CA PHE A 42 -12.79 0.20 -1.77
C PHE A 42 -13.90 -0.80 -1.44
N GLY A 43 -14.20 -1.71 -2.34
CA GLY A 43 -15.16 -2.80 -2.11
C GLY A 43 -14.55 -4.01 -1.41
N THR A 44 -13.25 -4.07 -1.26
CA THR A 44 -12.55 -5.19 -0.62
C THR A 44 -11.58 -4.69 0.44
N ASN A 45 -11.14 -5.61 1.32
CA ASN A 45 -10.12 -5.29 2.29
C ASN A 45 -8.75 -5.49 1.65
N PRO A 46 -7.89 -4.44 1.59
CA PRO A 46 -6.58 -4.58 0.94
C PRO A 46 -5.63 -5.55 1.64
N PHE A 47 -5.95 -5.94 2.85
CA PHE A 47 -5.16 -6.93 3.58
C PHE A 47 -5.60 -8.37 3.32
N ASP A 48 -6.67 -8.58 2.55
CA ASP A 48 -7.06 -9.92 2.13
C ASP A 48 -5.95 -10.52 1.26
N GLY A 49 -5.37 -11.63 1.73
CA GLY A 49 -4.20 -12.25 1.10
C GLY A 49 -2.87 -11.58 1.42
N ASN A 50 -2.88 -10.51 2.19
CA ASN A 50 -1.68 -9.74 2.55
C ASN A 50 -1.48 -9.63 4.06
N GLU A 51 -2.00 -10.58 4.82
CA GLU A 51 -1.98 -10.51 6.29
C GLU A 51 -0.57 -10.70 6.88
N GLN A 52 0.35 -11.23 6.11
CA GLN A 52 1.70 -11.54 6.58
C GLN A 52 2.77 -10.58 6.05
N ILE A 53 2.37 -9.43 5.53
CA ILE A 53 3.33 -8.43 5.07
C ILE A 53 3.94 -7.67 6.25
N ASP A 54 5.14 -7.14 6.03
CA ASP A 54 5.87 -6.38 7.05
C ASP A 54 5.55 -4.89 6.99
N LEU A 55 5.09 -4.40 5.84
CA LEU A 55 4.86 -2.98 5.62
C LEU A 55 3.78 -2.76 4.57
N MET A 56 2.89 -1.81 4.83
CA MET A 56 1.92 -1.34 3.84
C MET A 56 2.27 0.09 3.45
N VAL A 57 2.63 0.30 2.20
CA VAL A 57 2.93 1.63 1.66
C VAL A 57 1.67 2.14 0.97
N VAL A 58 1.23 3.34 1.34
CA VAL A 58 -0.03 3.91 0.85
C VAL A 58 0.23 5.21 0.12
N ALA A 59 -0.22 5.29 -1.11
CA ALA A 59 -0.22 6.53 -1.88
C ALA A 59 -1.66 6.99 -2.08
N GLY A 60 -2.01 8.14 -1.53
CA GLY A 60 -3.35 8.69 -1.65
C GLY A 60 -3.63 9.76 -0.61
N GLY A 61 -4.83 10.27 -0.61
CA GLY A 61 -5.28 11.27 0.35
C GLY A 61 -5.74 10.67 1.68
N ASP A 62 -6.25 11.53 2.54
CA ASP A 62 -6.69 11.15 3.90
C ASP A 62 -7.73 10.04 3.88
N GLY A 63 -8.65 10.07 2.92
CA GLY A 63 -9.68 9.04 2.79
C GLY A 63 -9.10 7.66 2.49
N THR A 64 -8.09 7.61 1.64
CA THR A 64 -7.39 6.36 1.32
C THR A 64 -6.65 5.82 2.53
N VAL A 65 -5.93 6.69 3.23
CA VAL A 65 -5.18 6.30 4.44
C VAL A 65 -6.14 5.78 5.52
N ASN A 66 -7.25 6.48 5.75
CA ASN A 66 -8.26 6.04 6.72
C ASN A 66 -8.85 4.69 6.34
N TYR A 67 -9.13 4.48 5.08
CA TYR A 67 -9.64 3.20 4.61
C TYR A 67 -8.67 2.06 4.91
N VAL A 68 -7.40 2.27 4.65
CA VAL A 68 -6.36 1.27 4.89
C VAL A 68 -6.23 0.98 6.39
N VAL A 69 -6.19 2.02 7.22
CA VAL A 69 -6.07 1.86 8.68
C VAL A 69 -7.27 1.11 9.24
N ASN A 70 -8.48 1.47 8.82
CA ASN A 70 -9.70 0.79 9.27
C ASN A 70 -9.75 -0.66 8.80
N SER A 71 -9.31 -0.93 7.58
CA SER A 71 -9.24 -2.29 7.05
C SER A 71 -8.28 -3.16 7.87
N MET A 72 -7.16 -2.60 8.27
CA MET A 72 -6.20 -3.29 9.13
C MET A 72 -6.81 -3.61 10.49
N LYS A 73 -7.48 -2.64 11.10
CA LYS A 73 -8.16 -2.84 12.40
C LYS A 73 -9.23 -3.90 12.32
N ASN A 74 -9.99 -3.94 11.24
CA ASN A 74 -11.06 -4.92 11.05
C ASN A 74 -10.53 -6.36 11.03
N LYS A 75 -9.28 -6.53 10.62
CA LYS A 75 -8.63 -7.84 10.63
C LYS A 75 -7.79 -8.12 11.88
N GLY A 76 -7.72 -7.16 12.80
CA GLY A 76 -6.88 -7.30 13.99
C GLY A 76 -5.39 -7.34 13.69
N LEU A 77 -4.96 -6.72 12.62
CA LEU A 77 -3.56 -6.69 12.22
C LEU A 77 -2.84 -5.46 12.78
N ASP A 78 -1.54 -5.59 12.96
CA ASP A 78 -0.68 -4.49 13.39
C ASP A 78 0.49 -4.38 12.42
N ILE A 79 0.20 -3.84 11.25
CA ILE A 79 1.18 -3.66 10.18
C ILE A 79 1.46 -2.17 10.04
N PRO A 80 2.72 -1.73 10.15
CA PRO A 80 3.02 -0.30 10.06
C PRO A 80 2.68 0.24 8.67
N PRO A 81 1.93 1.36 8.59
CA PRO A 81 1.68 2.03 7.33
C PRO A 81 2.76 3.07 7.05
N ALA A 82 3.18 3.15 5.80
CA ALA A 82 4.01 4.25 5.31
C ALA A 82 3.19 5.03 4.30
N VAL A 83 3.04 6.33 4.53
CA VAL A 83 2.22 7.20 3.68
C VAL A 83 3.11 8.07 2.80
N ILE A 84 2.76 8.12 1.54
CA ILE A 84 3.47 8.95 0.57
C ILE A 84 2.59 10.12 0.13
#